data_ed8ffb9e076582ba3cc5edeabc43e785
#
_entry.id   ed8ffb9e076582ba3cc5edeabc43e785
#
_cell.length_a   1.000
_cell.length_b   1.000
_cell.length_c   1.000
_cell.angle_alpha   90.00
_cell.angle_beta   90.00
_cell.angle_gamma   90.00
#
_symmetry.space_group_name_H-M   'P 1'
#
loop_
_entity.id
_entity.type
_entity.pdbx_description
1 polymer ?
#
loop_
_entity_poly.entity_id
_entity_poly.type
_entity_poly.pdbx_seq_one_letter_code
_entity_poly.pdbx_strand_id
1 'polypeptide(L)'
;GTLFPYTTLFRSEQNLQFKPILAKLYADNKYDLMWKDKEAEKQFLREYAAMVASGISKRSAQSLVNLHNAEKTGGLTYDVLLSDAFLDYLYYSKNVNQQAQRWLYATNAYKPELPNQEVIDQWQSAVKNNAVSGFINGLSNHNRLYRETVQALPSMISASGISAMGKKLALNAQRLRVIPDFENGIFVNIPSYQLKYYRDGKAILESRVIVGKNERRTPVMYSRLSNVVVNPPWNAPTRLINEDILPKLKRDPGYAAAHNYSILDSKGNTIDPYSINWSSIGDRLPYRIRQAAGDSALGNYKFNMPSSDAIYLHDTPNHNLFSKKDRALSSGCVRVEKSDQLASILLQEAGWSEDRKRNVLASKKTTSANIRTNDPVFLYYVTAWVENGQTQVLPDIYKYDDAASFNGIDWAVVKKYL
;
A
#
# COMPACT_ATOMS: atom_id res chain seq x y z
N GLY A 1 15.52 43.14 20.97
CA GLY A 1 16.26 42.11 20.32
C GLY A 1 15.45 40.94 19.80
N THR A 2 14.37 40.50 20.47
CA THR A 2 13.60 39.32 20.06
C THR A 2 12.63 39.55 18.89
N LEU A 3 12.23 40.79 18.64
CA LEU A 3 11.32 41.14 17.53
C LEU A 3 12.04 41.17 16.17
N PHE A 4 13.32 41.49 16.14
CA PHE A 4 14.07 41.59 14.89
C PHE A 4 14.21 40.26 14.16
N PRO A 5 14.62 39.15 14.79
CA PRO A 5 14.67 37.85 14.10
C PRO A 5 13.30 37.42 13.56
N TYR A 6 12.24 37.62 14.33
CA TYR A 6 10.87 37.28 13.89
C TYR A 6 10.48 38.06 12.63
N THR A 7 10.62 39.38 12.64
CA THR A 7 10.25 40.24 11.50
C THR A 7 11.04 39.94 10.25
N THR A 8 12.33 39.58 10.40
CA THR A 8 13.22 39.27 9.27
C THR A 8 12.97 37.87 8.70
N LEU A 9 12.79 36.84 9.58
CA LEU A 9 12.69 35.46 9.19
C LEU A 9 11.28 35.07 8.71
N PHE A 10 10.25 35.73 9.21
CA PHE A 10 8.86 35.33 9.01
C PHE A 10 8.02 36.37 8.26
N ARG A 11 8.65 37.10 7.35
CA ARG A 11 7.95 38.04 6.47
C ARG A 11 7.04 37.31 5.49
N SER A 12 6.00 37.99 5.02
CA SER A 12 5.01 37.43 4.10
C SER A 12 5.59 36.99 2.74
N GLU A 13 6.68 37.61 2.31
CA GLU A 13 7.38 37.24 1.08
C GLU A 13 8.16 35.92 1.17
N GLN A 14 8.36 35.38 2.36
CA GLN A 14 8.88 34.03 2.54
C GLN A 14 7.70 33.06 2.46
N ASN A 15 7.66 32.29 1.42
CA ASN A 15 6.55 31.40 1.08
C ASN A 15 6.51 30.14 1.97
N LEU A 16 6.38 30.34 3.28
CA LEU A 16 6.37 29.30 4.30
C LEU A 16 4.98 28.66 4.44
N GLN A 17 4.94 27.34 4.53
CA GLN A 17 3.70 26.59 4.76
C GLN A 17 3.26 26.62 6.23
N PHE A 18 4.21 26.56 7.15
CA PHE A 18 3.97 26.33 8.58
C PHE A 18 4.53 27.44 9.45
N LYS A 19 4.28 28.66 9.05
CA LYS A 19 4.84 29.86 9.68
C LYS A 19 4.67 29.95 11.21
N PRO A 20 3.46 29.73 11.79
CA PRO A 20 3.28 29.86 13.24
C PRO A 20 4.12 28.86 14.05
N ILE A 21 4.15 27.60 13.64
CA ILE A 21 4.93 26.58 14.37
C ILE A 21 6.43 26.80 14.22
N LEU A 22 6.88 27.26 13.05
CA LEU A 22 8.29 27.58 12.81
C LEU A 22 8.74 28.74 13.72
N ALA A 23 7.93 29.77 13.86
CA ALA A 23 8.24 30.88 14.76
C ALA A 23 8.44 30.39 16.20
N LYS A 24 7.59 29.49 16.67
CA LYS A 24 7.71 28.89 18.00
C LYS A 24 8.94 28.01 18.13
N LEU A 25 9.22 27.14 17.13
CA LEU A 25 10.36 26.23 17.15
C LEU A 25 11.69 27.00 17.20
N TYR A 26 11.82 28.05 16.39
CA TYR A 26 13.05 28.84 16.38
C TYR A 26 13.22 29.70 17.64
N ALA A 27 12.11 30.21 18.19
CA ALA A 27 12.15 30.88 19.48
C ALA A 27 12.61 29.92 20.59
N ASP A 28 12.05 28.71 20.64
CA ASP A 28 12.44 27.69 21.61
C ASP A 28 13.90 27.25 21.45
N ASN A 29 14.43 27.30 20.24
CA ASN A 29 15.83 26.98 19.93
C ASN A 29 16.73 28.23 20.00
N LYS A 30 16.28 29.32 20.57
CA LYS A 30 17.00 30.58 20.74
C LYS A 30 17.55 31.16 19.42
N TYR A 31 16.82 30.96 18.33
CA TYR A 31 17.17 31.38 16.97
C TYR A 31 18.52 30.84 16.47
N ASP A 32 18.96 29.72 17.04
CA ASP A 32 20.10 28.97 16.53
C ASP A 32 19.69 28.09 15.35
N LEU A 33 20.69 27.67 14.55
CA LEU A 33 20.45 26.77 13.43
C LEU A 33 19.98 25.40 13.94
N MET A 34 18.96 24.84 13.27
CA MET A 34 18.45 23.50 13.57
C MET A 34 19.13 22.46 12.68
N TRP A 35 19.76 22.87 11.58
CA TRP A 35 20.39 22.01 10.59
C TRP A 35 21.92 22.12 10.61
N LYS A 36 22.51 21.94 11.78
CA LYS A 36 23.98 21.95 11.95
C LYS A 36 24.62 20.67 11.40
N ASP A 37 23.92 19.57 11.44
CA ASP A 37 24.37 18.28 10.89
C ASP A 37 24.18 18.30 9.36
N LYS A 38 25.25 18.49 8.62
CA LYS A 38 25.20 18.57 7.15
C LYS A 38 24.90 17.25 6.48
N GLU A 39 25.22 16.12 7.12
CA GLU A 39 24.82 14.79 6.62
C GLU A 39 23.32 14.60 6.76
N ALA A 40 22.72 15.04 7.86
CA ALA A 40 21.27 15.01 8.05
C ALA A 40 20.55 15.86 7.01
N GLU A 41 21.04 17.07 6.75
CA GLU A 41 20.52 17.95 5.71
C GLU A 41 20.55 17.27 4.33
N LYS A 42 21.68 16.71 3.95
CA LYS A 42 21.86 16.02 2.67
C LYS A 42 20.93 14.80 2.55
N GLN A 43 20.81 14.02 3.60
CA GLN A 43 19.94 12.86 3.67
C GLN A 43 18.48 13.28 3.48
N PHE A 44 18.03 14.30 4.19
CA PHE A 44 16.68 14.83 4.05
C PHE A 44 16.42 15.32 2.62
N LEU A 45 17.32 16.13 2.06
CA LEU A 45 17.13 16.69 0.71
C LEU A 45 17.06 15.60 -0.35
N ARG A 46 17.82 14.51 -0.21
CA ARG A 46 17.73 13.35 -1.11
C ARG A 46 16.33 12.71 -1.06
N GLU A 47 15.85 12.43 0.14
CA GLU A 47 14.54 11.82 0.33
C GLU A 47 13.42 12.75 -0.15
N TYR A 48 13.55 14.03 0.11
CA TYR A 48 12.56 15.03 -0.34
C TYR A 48 12.57 15.18 -1.86
N ALA A 49 13.75 15.19 -2.48
CA ALA A 49 13.87 15.22 -3.94
C ALA A 49 13.25 13.97 -4.59
N ALA A 50 13.43 12.80 -3.98
CA ALA A 50 12.78 11.56 -4.44
C ALA A 50 11.26 11.65 -4.35
N MET A 51 10.72 12.23 -3.29
CA MET A 51 9.29 12.50 -3.13
C MET A 51 8.80 13.48 -4.21
N VAL A 52 9.49 14.58 -4.43
CA VAL A 52 9.15 15.57 -5.47
C VAL A 52 9.17 14.94 -6.85
N ALA A 53 10.17 14.10 -7.14
CA ALA A 53 10.30 13.42 -8.43
C ALA A 53 9.10 12.52 -8.76
N SER A 54 8.37 12.04 -7.76
CA SER A 54 7.19 11.19 -7.95
C SER A 54 5.99 11.93 -8.53
N GLY A 55 5.98 13.26 -8.50
CA GLY A 55 4.89 14.07 -9.06
C GLY A 55 3.62 14.09 -8.21
N ILE A 56 3.68 13.69 -6.93
CA ILE A 56 2.50 13.63 -6.06
C ILE A 56 2.14 14.98 -5.41
N SER A 57 3.07 15.94 -5.38
CA SER A 57 2.85 17.23 -4.71
C SER A 57 3.52 18.39 -5.42
N LYS A 58 2.71 19.29 -5.96
CA LYS A 58 3.20 20.56 -6.55
C LYS A 58 3.79 21.48 -5.48
N ARG A 59 3.20 21.47 -4.29
CA ARG A 59 3.66 22.31 -3.19
C ARG A 59 5.06 21.90 -2.74
N SER A 60 5.30 20.59 -2.62
CA SER A 60 6.63 20.08 -2.26
C SER A 60 7.67 20.41 -3.34
N ALA A 61 7.28 20.30 -4.62
CA ALA A 61 8.15 20.70 -5.74
C ALA A 61 8.56 22.18 -5.65
N GLN A 62 7.62 23.06 -5.33
CA GLN A 62 7.91 24.49 -5.16
C GLN A 62 8.81 24.73 -3.94
N SER A 63 8.59 24.02 -2.85
CA SER A 63 9.44 24.12 -1.65
C SER A 63 10.89 23.74 -1.95
N LEU A 64 11.10 22.71 -2.76
CA LEU A 64 12.45 22.30 -3.15
C LEU A 64 13.17 23.37 -3.99
N VAL A 65 12.45 24.00 -4.91
CA VAL A 65 12.97 25.13 -5.71
C VAL A 65 13.34 26.30 -4.80
N ASN A 66 12.48 26.64 -3.83
CA ASN A 66 12.73 27.71 -2.88
C ASN A 66 13.99 27.45 -2.06
N LEU A 67 14.18 26.20 -1.63
CA LEU A 67 15.42 25.78 -0.93
C LEU A 67 16.64 25.96 -1.81
N HIS A 68 16.58 25.53 -3.05
CA HIS A 68 17.70 25.67 -3.98
C HIS A 68 18.08 27.14 -4.18
N ASN A 69 17.09 28.01 -4.35
CA ASN A 69 17.32 29.43 -4.56
C ASN A 69 17.91 30.12 -3.32
N ALA A 70 17.59 29.67 -2.12
CA ALA A 70 18.05 30.26 -0.87
C ALA A 70 19.37 29.66 -0.38
N GLU A 71 19.85 28.56 -0.95
CA GLU A 71 21.05 27.85 -0.50
C GLU A 71 22.31 28.74 -0.53
N LYS A 72 22.46 29.56 -1.56
CA LYS A 72 23.59 30.45 -1.71
C LYS A 72 23.67 31.51 -0.60
N THR A 73 22.52 32.02 -0.17
CA THR A 73 22.43 32.98 0.91
C THR A 73 22.74 32.32 2.26
N GLY A 74 22.34 31.08 2.43
CA GLY A 74 22.58 30.30 3.65
C GLY A 74 21.95 30.92 4.89
N GLY A 75 22.60 30.69 6.02
CA GLY A 75 22.24 31.29 7.28
C GLY A 75 20.89 30.86 7.81
N LEU A 76 20.31 31.66 8.69
CA LEU A 76 19.07 31.33 9.38
C LEU A 76 17.86 31.29 8.44
N THR A 77 17.83 32.14 7.41
CA THR A 77 16.77 32.16 6.40
C THR A 77 16.66 30.82 5.68
N TYR A 78 17.80 30.28 5.23
CA TYR A 78 17.85 28.96 4.61
C TYR A 78 17.45 27.85 5.59
N ASP A 79 17.94 27.93 6.83
CA ASP A 79 17.61 26.95 7.88
C ASP A 79 16.09 26.88 8.14
N VAL A 80 15.40 28.02 8.17
CA VAL A 80 13.94 28.08 8.34
C VAL A 80 13.23 27.42 7.15
N LEU A 81 13.70 27.65 5.92
CA LEU A 81 13.14 27.00 4.74
C LEU A 81 13.34 25.49 4.76
N LEU A 82 14.49 25.01 5.24
CA LEU A 82 14.72 23.58 5.45
C LEU A 82 13.73 23.00 6.43
N SER A 83 13.49 23.67 7.55
CA SER A 83 12.56 23.20 8.56
C SER A 83 11.12 23.21 8.07
N ASP A 84 10.73 24.20 7.28
CA ASP A 84 9.41 24.25 6.66
C ASP A 84 9.18 23.06 5.71
N ALA A 85 10.13 22.79 4.84
CA ALA A 85 10.08 21.64 3.94
C ALA A 85 10.15 20.32 4.71
N PHE A 86 10.91 20.29 5.80
CA PHE A 86 11.00 19.09 6.64
C PHE A 86 9.67 18.77 7.33
N LEU A 87 8.90 19.76 7.75
CA LEU A 87 7.57 19.54 8.32
C LEU A 87 6.62 18.90 7.30
N ASP A 88 6.68 19.31 6.03
CA ASP A 88 5.96 18.65 4.93
C ASP A 88 6.38 17.17 4.80
N TYR A 89 7.69 16.93 4.70
CA TYR A 89 8.22 15.58 4.58
C TYR A 89 7.90 14.71 5.80
N LEU A 90 7.95 15.29 6.99
CA LEU A 90 7.63 14.60 8.24
C LEU A 90 6.16 14.17 8.28
N TYR A 91 5.25 15.04 7.87
CA TYR A 91 3.83 14.70 7.75
C TYR A 91 3.62 13.57 6.73
N TYR A 92 4.21 13.69 5.55
CA TYR A 92 4.16 12.65 4.53
C TYR A 92 4.68 11.32 5.07
N SER A 93 5.86 11.31 5.66
CA SER A 93 6.52 10.10 6.16
C SER A 93 5.72 9.37 7.24
N LYS A 94 5.08 10.14 8.13
CA LYS A 94 4.31 9.56 9.24
C LYS A 94 2.92 9.05 8.84
N ASN A 95 2.40 9.49 7.69
CA ASN A 95 1.04 9.18 7.30
C ASN A 95 0.93 8.36 6.00
N VAL A 96 1.99 8.28 5.20
CA VAL A 96 1.91 7.64 3.88
C VAL A 96 1.57 6.14 3.96
N ASN A 97 2.00 5.44 5.00
CA ASN A 97 1.68 4.01 5.16
C ASN A 97 0.16 3.78 5.23
N GLN A 98 -0.54 4.62 5.99
CA GLN A 98 -1.99 4.52 6.16
C GLN A 98 -2.75 5.14 4.99
N GLN A 99 -2.16 6.13 4.31
CA GLN A 99 -2.78 6.88 3.23
C GLN A 99 -2.30 6.47 1.83
N ALA A 100 -1.53 5.39 1.72
CA ALA A 100 -0.90 4.98 0.47
C ALA A 100 -1.91 4.82 -0.67
N GLN A 101 -3.03 4.14 -0.41
CA GLN A 101 -4.09 3.92 -1.40
C GLN A 101 -4.61 5.25 -1.96
N ARG A 102 -4.71 6.28 -1.13
CA ARG A 102 -5.22 7.60 -1.52
C ARG A 102 -4.14 8.46 -2.18
N TRP A 103 -2.93 8.53 -1.57
CA TRP A 103 -1.91 9.49 -2.00
C TRP A 103 -1.10 9.03 -3.20
N LEU A 104 -0.89 7.74 -3.34
CA LEU A 104 0.01 7.17 -4.36
C LEU A 104 -0.74 6.59 -5.56
N TYR A 105 -2.07 6.58 -5.51
CA TYR A 105 -2.91 5.94 -6.53
C TYR A 105 -4.06 6.82 -7.02
N ALA A 106 -4.13 8.06 -6.57
CA ALA A 106 -5.15 9.02 -6.99
C ALA A 106 -4.51 10.38 -7.29
N THR A 107 -4.98 11.05 -8.34
CA THR A 107 -4.43 12.32 -8.79
C THR A 107 -4.64 13.43 -7.74
N ASN A 108 -3.57 14.16 -7.42
CA ASN A 108 -3.58 15.34 -6.54
C ASN A 108 -4.20 15.07 -5.16
N ALA A 109 -4.08 13.84 -4.65
CA ALA A 109 -4.66 13.46 -3.38
C ALA A 109 -3.83 13.90 -2.16
N TYR A 110 -2.50 14.08 -2.33
CA TYR A 110 -1.64 14.52 -1.23
C TYR A 110 -1.67 16.04 -1.08
N LYS A 111 -1.90 16.49 0.16
CA LYS A 111 -1.78 17.89 0.56
C LYS A 111 -0.99 17.97 1.85
N PRO A 112 0.08 18.79 1.91
CA PRO A 112 0.85 18.97 3.13
C PRO A 112 -0.01 19.52 4.27
N GLU A 113 0.13 18.91 5.43
CA GLU A 113 -0.49 19.37 6.67
C GLU A 113 0.54 19.38 7.80
N LEU A 114 0.23 20.04 8.90
CA LEU A 114 1.10 20.07 10.06
C LEU A 114 1.14 18.68 10.71
N PRO A 115 2.34 18.13 10.99
CA PRO A 115 2.45 16.88 11.75
C PRO A 115 1.86 17.00 13.15
N ASN A 116 1.53 15.87 13.77
CA ASN A 116 1.11 15.84 15.16
C ASN A 116 2.19 16.45 16.07
N GLN A 117 1.76 17.11 17.15
CA GLN A 117 2.66 17.77 18.09
C GLN A 117 3.69 16.81 18.67
N GLU A 118 3.30 15.56 18.97
CA GLU A 118 4.20 14.54 19.47
C GLU A 118 5.38 14.28 18.50
N VAL A 119 5.10 14.23 17.21
CA VAL A 119 6.13 14.01 16.18
C VAL A 119 7.04 15.23 16.06
N ILE A 120 6.50 16.43 16.14
CA ILE A 120 7.29 17.67 16.15
C ILE A 120 8.19 17.71 17.38
N ASP A 121 7.69 17.32 18.54
CA ASP A 121 8.46 17.24 19.78
C ASP A 121 9.62 16.24 19.68
N GLN A 122 9.39 15.10 19.03
CA GLN A 122 10.43 14.10 18.75
C GLN A 122 11.54 14.67 17.89
N TRP A 123 11.20 15.42 16.84
CA TRP A 123 12.17 16.10 15.99
C TRP A 123 12.94 17.16 16.80
N GLN A 124 12.25 17.99 17.57
CA GLN A 124 12.87 19.01 18.40
C GLN A 124 13.86 18.39 19.40
N SER A 125 13.49 17.26 20.00
CA SER A 125 14.37 16.50 20.88
C SER A 125 15.61 15.98 20.13
N ALA A 126 15.43 15.48 18.91
CA ALA A 126 16.54 15.02 18.07
C ALA A 126 17.52 16.16 17.74
N VAL A 127 17.02 17.37 17.48
CA VAL A 127 17.84 18.55 17.26
C VAL A 127 18.69 18.86 18.50
N LYS A 128 18.06 18.87 19.68
CA LYS A 128 18.75 19.13 20.96
C LYS A 128 19.82 18.10 21.29
N ASN A 129 19.57 16.83 20.95
CA ASN A 129 20.44 15.71 21.28
C ASN A 129 21.43 15.36 20.17
N ASN A 130 21.54 16.17 19.13
CA ASN A 130 22.41 15.90 17.97
C ASN A 130 22.12 14.56 17.29
N ALA A 131 20.85 14.18 17.20
CA ALA A 131 20.36 12.89 16.74
C ALA A 131 19.46 13.00 15.49
N VAL A 132 19.57 14.09 14.72
CA VAL A 132 18.68 14.35 13.57
C VAL A 132 18.88 13.31 12.47
N SER A 133 20.12 12.90 12.19
CA SER A 133 20.41 11.92 11.14
C SER A 133 19.72 10.58 11.42
N GLY A 134 19.81 10.09 12.65
CA GLY A 134 19.12 8.86 13.07
C GLY A 134 17.59 9.00 13.00
N PHE A 135 17.07 10.17 13.40
CA PHE A 135 15.64 10.46 13.32
C PHE A 135 15.14 10.40 11.86
N ILE A 136 15.84 11.04 10.93
CA ILE A 136 15.51 11.02 9.51
C ILE A 136 15.57 9.60 8.96
N ASN A 137 16.63 8.85 9.32
CA ASN A 137 16.79 7.47 8.85
C ASN A 137 15.62 6.58 9.29
N GLY A 138 15.02 6.83 10.44
CA GLY A 138 13.88 6.10 10.95
C GLY A 138 12.54 6.41 10.26
N LEU A 139 12.48 7.41 9.38
CA LEU A 139 11.24 7.83 8.73
C LEU A 139 10.86 6.98 7.51
N SER A 140 11.75 6.13 7.03
CA SER A 140 11.53 5.27 5.87
C SER A 140 12.05 3.86 6.13
N ASN A 141 11.42 2.88 5.49
CA ASN A 141 11.84 1.48 5.59
C ASN A 141 13.17 1.19 4.87
N HIS A 142 13.54 1.99 3.88
CA HIS A 142 14.77 1.84 3.09
C HIS A 142 14.97 0.42 2.54
N ASN A 143 13.88 -0.23 2.08
CA ASN A 143 14.03 -1.55 1.49
C ASN A 143 14.91 -1.52 0.24
N ARG A 144 15.48 -2.67 -0.11
CA ARG A 144 16.44 -2.78 -1.22
C ARG A 144 15.88 -2.25 -2.54
N LEU A 145 14.65 -2.57 -2.89
CA LEU A 145 14.05 -2.15 -4.17
C LEU A 145 13.83 -0.63 -4.21
N TYR A 146 13.41 -0.04 -3.11
CA TYR A 146 13.30 1.42 -2.99
C TYR A 146 14.65 2.08 -3.23
N ARG A 147 15.69 1.62 -2.55
CA ARG A 147 17.03 2.20 -2.67
C ARG A 147 17.57 2.09 -4.09
N GLU A 148 17.51 0.92 -4.71
CA GLU A 148 17.99 0.71 -6.08
C GLU A 148 17.21 1.56 -7.08
N THR A 149 15.90 1.69 -6.89
CA THR A 149 15.04 2.47 -7.78
C THR A 149 15.35 3.97 -7.69
N VAL A 150 15.48 4.51 -6.48
CA VAL A 150 15.87 5.92 -6.29
C VAL A 150 17.27 6.19 -6.85
N GLN A 151 18.21 5.28 -6.63
CA GLN A 151 19.59 5.42 -7.14
C GLN A 151 19.67 5.47 -8.67
N ALA A 152 18.69 4.90 -9.36
CA ALA A 152 18.63 4.93 -10.81
C ALA A 152 18.06 6.23 -11.39
N LEU A 153 17.39 7.05 -10.58
CA LEU A 153 16.68 8.25 -11.05
C LEU A 153 17.60 9.31 -11.68
N PRO A 154 18.78 9.65 -11.11
CA PRO A 154 19.62 10.69 -11.70
C PRO A 154 19.98 10.43 -13.17
N SER A 155 20.24 9.18 -13.55
CA SER A 155 20.57 8.82 -14.94
C SER A 155 19.38 8.98 -15.90
N MET A 156 18.16 9.08 -15.38
CA MET A 156 16.93 9.26 -16.16
C MET A 156 16.61 10.73 -16.41
N ILE A 157 17.37 11.66 -15.82
CA ILE A 157 17.16 13.10 -15.90
C ILE A 157 18.24 13.72 -16.78
N SER A 158 17.82 14.45 -17.81
CA SER A 158 18.68 15.19 -18.73
C SER A 158 18.36 16.68 -18.67
N ALA A 159 19.06 17.48 -19.48
CA ALA A 159 18.78 18.91 -19.61
C ALA A 159 17.34 19.21 -20.08
N SER A 160 16.73 18.30 -20.83
CA SER A 160 15.34 18.43 -21.30
C SER A 160 14.28 17.92 -20.32
N GLY A 161 14.69 17.36 -19.19
CA GLY A 161 13.79 16.83 -18.17
C GLY A 161 14.01 15.35 -17.90
N ILE A 162 13.00 14.71 -17.31
CA ILE A 162 13.04 13.29 -17.00
C ILE A 162 12.44 12.43 -18.13
N SER A 163 13.01 11.26 -18.36
CA SER A 163 12.45 10.31 -19.33
C SER A 163 11.11 9.73 -18.87
N ALA A 164 10.34 9.16 -19.79
CA ALA A 164 9.06 8.50 -19.48
C ALA A 164 9.28 7.35 -18.44
N MET A 165 10.33 6.58 -18.62
CA MET A 165 10.70 5.52 -17.66
C MET A 165 11.08 6.10 -16.30
N GLY A 166 11.78 7.23 -16.29
CA GLY A 166 12.15 7.93 -15.05
C GLY A 166 10.93 8.39 -14.27
N LYS A 167 9.91 8.93 -14.93
CA LYS A 167 8.62 9.30 -14.32
C LYS A 167 7.96 8.10 -13.65
N LYS A 168 7.92 6.99 -14.35
CA LYS A 168 7.34 5.74 -13.87
C LYS A 168 8.09 5.21 -12.66
N LEU A 169 9.42 5.18 -12.73
CA LEU A 169 10.27 4.74 -11.62
C LEU A 169 10.12 5.66 -10.39
N ALA A 170 10.06 6.96 -10.58
CA ALA A 170 9.93 7.91 -9.49
C ALA A 170 8.61 7.75 -8.71
N LEU A 171 7.49 7.57 -9.40
CA LEU A 171 6.21 7.30 -8.77
C LEU A 171 6.24 5.98 -8.01
N ASN A 172 6.71 4.93 -8.66
CA ASN A 172 6.76 3.60 -8.05
C ASN A 172 7.77 3.50 -6.90
N ALA A 173 8.83 4.31 -6.89
CA ALA A 173 9.75 4.39 -5.76
C ALA A 173 9.00 4.76 -4.47
N GLN A 174 8.08 5.73 -4.52
CA GLN A 174 7.30 6.11 -3.35
C GLN A 174 6.34 5.01 -2.92
N ARG A 175 5.81 4.23 -3.86
CA ARG A 175 4.99 3.05 -3.56
C ARG A 175 5.81 1.94 -2.89
N LEU A 176 7.06 1.76 -3.29
CA LEU A 176 7.99 0.81 -2.65
C LEU A 176 8.42 1.28 -1.27
N ARG A 177 8.55 2.58 -1.05
CA ARG A 177 9.00 3.15 0.21
C ARG A 177 8.21 2.68 1.43
N VAL A 178 6.93 2.41 1.26
CA VAL A 178 6.04 2.01 2.36
C VAL A 178 6.15 0.53 2.73
N ILE A 179 6.93 -0.25 1.98
CA ILE A 179 7.08 -1.69 2.17
C ILE A 179 8.36 -1.94 2.98
N PRO A 180 8.32 -2.77 4.04
CA PRO A 180 9.55 -3.18 4.72
C PRO A 180 10.40 -4.07 3.82
N ASP A 181 11.64 -4.34 4.22
CA ASP A 181 12.47 -5.30 3.50
C ASP A 181 11.76 -6.64 3.37
N PHE A 182 12.05 -7.36 2.27
CA PHE A 182 11.45 -8.65 1.94
C PHE A 182 12.12 -9.75 2.76
N GLU A 183 11.92 -9.73 4.06
CA GLU A 183 12.53 -10.69 4.99
C GLU A 183 11.56 -11.70 5.53
N ASN A 184 10.41 -11.27 6.01
CA ASN A 184 9.42 -12.14 6.62
C ASN A 184 8.02 -11.70 6.22
N GLY A 185 7.21 -12.65 5.77
CA GLY A 185 5.82 -12.41 5.42
C GLY A 185 5.46 -12.70 3.98
N ILE A 186 4.20 -12.49 3.68
CA ILE A 186 3.62 -12.72 2.35
C ILE A 186 3.54 -11.39 1.61
N PHE A 187 4.08 -11.37 0.40
CA PHE A 187 4.11 -10.18 -0.46
C PHE A 187 3.45 -10.50 -1.78
N VAL A 188 2.41 -9.76 -2.12
CA VAL A 188 1.73 -9.86 -3.42
C VAL A 188 1.83 -8.51 -4.11
N ASN A 189 2.62 -8.44 -5.17
CA ASN A 189 2.59 -7.30 -6.07
C ASN A 189 1.45 -7.53 -7.06
N ILE A 190 0.37 -6.78 -6.88
CA ILE A 190 -0.90 -7.02 -7.58
C ILE A 190 -0.73 -7.14 -9.11
N PRO A 191 -0.07 -6.22 -9.82
CA PRO A 191 0.08 -6.33 -11.26
C PRO A 191 1.04 -7.44 -11.72
N SER A 192 1.81 -8.05 -10.81
CA SER A 192 2.68 -9.18 -11.14
C SER A 192 1.95 -10.52 -11.22
N TYR A 193 0.78 -10.61 -10.60
CA TYR A 193 0.05 -11.87 -10.42
C TYR A 193 0.87 -12.94 -9.70
N GLN A 194 1.75 -12.51 -8.78
CA GLN A 194 2.66 -13.38 -8.03
C GLN A 194 2.57 -13.10 -6.54
N LEU A 195 2.63 -14.18 -5.77
CA LEU A 195 2.78 -14.18 -4.33
C LEU A 195 4.15 -14.74 -3.99
N LYS A 196 4.86 -14.10 -3.07
CA LYS A 196 6.11 -14.61 -2.51
C LYS A 196 6.00 -14.63 -0.99
N TYR A 197 6.36 -15.74 -0.39
CA TYR A 197 6.42 -15.89 1.06
C TYR A 197 7.87 -15.92 1.48
N TYR A 198 8.28 -14.93 2.26
CA TYR A 198 9.67 -14.78 2.71
C TYR A 198 9.83 -15.21 4.16
N ARG A 199 10.96 -15.85 4.44
CA ARG A 199 11.49 -16.09 5.78
C ARG A 199 12.99 -15.86 5.78
N ASP A 200 13.45 -15.03 6.74
CA ASP A 200 14.86 -14.68 6.88
C ASP A 200 15.51 -14.27 5.54
N GLY A 201 14.76 -13.49 4.76
CA GLY A 201 15.20 -12.96 3.48
C GLY A 201 15.13 -13.93 2.30
N LYS A 202 14.63 -15.15 2.49
CA LYS A 202 14.50 -16.16 1.45
C LYS A 202 13.05 -16.42 1.10
N ALA A 203 12.76 -16.51 -0.19
CA ALA A 203 11.43 -16.89 -0.67
C ALA A 203 11.25 -18.41 -0.48
N ILE A 204 10.46 -18.79 0.54
CA ILE A 204 10.16 -20.20 0.83
C ILE A 204 8.98 -20.73 0.02
N LEU A 205 8.19 -19.85 -0.57
CA LEU A 205 7.10 -20.21 -1.48
C LEU A 205 6.93 -19.09 -2.50
N GLU A 206 6.79 -19.47 -3.76
CA GLU A 206 6.39 -18.57 -4.83
C GLU A 206 5.19 -19.18 -5.56
N SER A 207 4.15 -18.40 -5.78
CA SER A 207 2.90 -18.88 -6.36
C SER A 207 2.29 -17.86 -7.30
N ARG A 208 1.70 -18.32 -8.38
CA ARG A 208 0.80 -17.51 -9.18
C ARG A 208 -0.45 -17.19 -8.34
N VAL A 209 -1.02 -15.99 -8.57
CA VAL A 209 -2.26 -15.59 -7.95
C VAL A 209 -3.22 -14.98 -8.98
N ILE A 210 -4.49 -14.98 -8.63
CA ILE A 210 -5.54 -14.24 -9.32
C ILE A 210 -5.93 -13.09 -8.41
N VAL A 211 -5.97 -11.88 -8.95
CA VAL A 211 -6.35 -10.66 -8.24
C VAL A 211 -7.69 -10.13 -8.78
N GLY A 212 -8.21 -9.09 -8.14
CA GLY A 212 -9.46 -8.47 -8.55
C GLY A 212 -9.43 -7.90 -9.95
N LYS A 213 -10.54 -8.02 -10.66
CA LYS A 213 -10.75 -7.35 -11.95
C LYS A 213 -10.81 -5.83 -11.77
N ASN A 214 -10.68 -5.08 -12.84
CA ASN A 214 -10.64 -3.61 -12.76
C ASN A 214 -11.87 -3.00 -12.07
N GLU A 215 -13.05 -3.60 -12.24
CA GLU A 215 -14.32 -3.18 -11.62
C GLU A 215 -14.41 -3.55 -10.14
N ARG A 216 -13.59 -4.50 -9.69
CA ARG A 216 -13.53 -5.03 -8.33
C ARG A 216 -12.08 -5.21 -7.89
N ARG A 217 -11.34 -4.12 -7.79
CA ARG A 217 -9.90 -4.10 -7.59
C ARG A 217 -9.50 -4.68 -6.24
N THR A 218 -8.41 -5.45 -6.23
CA THR A 218 -7.73 -5.79 -4.99
C THR A 218 -7.09 -4.52 -4.43
N PRO A 219 -7.36 -4.14 -3.17
CA PRO A 219 -6.79 -2.93 -2.60
C PRO A 219 -5.33 -3.11 -2.20
N VAL A 220 -4.58 -2.01 -2.23
CA VAL A 220 -3.28 -1.95 -1.57
C VAL A 220 -3.54 -1.92 -0.06
N MET A 221 -2.98 -2.90 0.66
CA MET A 221 -3.23 -3.01 2.09
C MET A 221 -2.13 -3.80 2.80
N TYR A 222 -2.02 -3.55 4.08
CA TYR A 222 -1.20 -4.31 5.00
C TYR A 222 -2.09 -5.00 6.02
N SER A 223 -1.81 -6.27 6.30
CA SER A 223 -2.49 -7.01 7.36
C SER A 223 -1.58 -8.11 7.92
N ARG A 224 -2.14 -9.00 8.71
CA ARG A 224 -1.46 -10.16 9.28
C ARG A 224 -2.37 -11.37 9.18
N LEU A 225 -1.79 -12.55 8.95
CA LEU A 225 -2.55 -13.79 8.97
C LEU A 225 -3.06 -14.06 10.39
N SER A 226 -4.33 -14.39 10.53
CA SER A 226 -4.94 -14.72 11.81
C SER A 226 -5.22 -16.20 11.95
N ASN A 227 -5.77 -16.82 10.92
CA ASN A 227 -6.08 -18.24 10.91
C ASN A 227 -6.19 -18.81 9.51
N VAL A 228 -6.07 -20.13 9.42
CA VAL A 228 -6.37 -20.92 8.22
C VAL A 228 -7.67 -21.68 8.47
N VAL A 229 -8.62 -21.59 7.54
CA VAL A 229 -9.83 -22.40 7.55
C VAL A 229 -9.70 -23.47 6.48
N VAL A 230 -9.78 -24.73 6.91
CA VAL A 230 -9.81 -25.90 6.03
C VAL A 230 -11.27 -26.25 5.76
N ASN A 231 -11.61 -26.56 4.52
CA ASN A 231 -12.98 -26.78 4.07
C ASN A 231 -13.90 -25.57 4.40
N PRO A 232 -13.57 -24.36 3.92
CA PRO A 232 -14.35 -23.19 4.24
C PRO A 232 -15.68 -23.18 3.51
N PRO A 233 -16.79 -22.83 4.19
CA PRO A 233 -18.00 -22.41 3.47
C PRO A 233 -17.77 -21.01 2.91
N TRP A 234 -18.56 -20.61 1.93
CA TRP A 234 -18.51 -19.26 1.40
C TRP A 234 -19.81 -18.53 1.63
N ASN A 235 -19.72 -17.34 2.20
CA ASN A 235 -20.85 -16.42 2.32
C ASN A 235 -20.62 -15.29 1.33
N ALA A 236 -21.53 -15.16 0.35
CA ALA A 236 -21.39 -14.16 -0.68
C ALA A 236 -21.48 -12.75 -0.07
N PRO A 237 -20.56 -11.83 -0.40
CA PRO A 237 -20.65 -10.44 0.02
C PRO A 237 -21.92 -9.78 -0.54
N THR A 238 -22.51 -8.87 0.23
CA THR A 238 -23.76 -8.18 -0.15
C THR A 238 -23.64 -7.50 -1.51
N ARG A 239 -22.53 -6.85 -1.79
CA ARG A 239 -22.30 -6.19 -3.08
C ARG A 239 -22.33 -7.18 -4.24
N LEU A 240 -21.65 -8.32 -4.08
CA LEU A 240 -21.63 -9.37 -5.11
C LEU A 240 -23.03 -9.95 -5.34
N ILE A 241 -23.77 -10.17 -4.25
CA ILE A 241 -25.17 -10.65 -4.34
C ILE A 241 -25.98 -9.69 -5.19
N ASN A 242 -25.99 -8.41 -4.86
CA ASN A 242 -26.88 -7.43 -5.49
C ASN A 242 -26.46 -7.06 -6.91
N GLU A 243 -25.15 -6.94 -7.17
CA GLU A 243 -24.67 -6.50 -8.47
C GLU A 243 -24.52 -7.63 -9.49
N ASP A 244 -24.10 -8.84 -9.05
CA ASP A 244 -23.75 -9.93 -9.96
C ASP A 244 -24.74 -11.10 -9.91
N ILE A 245 -25.16 -11.54 -8.72
CA ILE A 245 -25.95 -12.77 -8.56
C ILE A 245 -27.45 -12.50 -8.75
N LEU A 246 -27.98 -11.46 -8.13
CA LEU A 246 -29.40 -11.13 -8.17
C LEU A 246 -29.93 -10.96 -9.60
N PRO A 247 -29.26 -10.24 -10.52
CA PRO A 247 -29.74 -10.14 -11.90
C PRO A 247 -29.88 -11.51 -12.59
N LYS A 248 -28.97 -12.45 -12.29
CA LYS A 248 -28.98 -13.79 -12.88
C LYS A 248 -30.09 -14.65 -12.27
N LEU A 249 -30.32 -14.55 -10.96
CA LEU A 249 -31.44 -15.25 -10.28
C LEU A 249 -32.80 -14.76 -10.77
N LYS A 250 -32.93 -13.46 -11.07
CA LYS A 250 -34.17 -12.93 -11.64
C LYS A 250 -34.49 -13.49 -13.03
N ARG A 251 -33.44 -13.77 -13.82
CA ARG A 251 -33.61 -14.38 -15.14
C ARG A 251 -33.94 -15.87 -15.06
N ASP A 252 -33.28 -16.57 -14.13
CA ASP A 252 -33.42 -18.00 -13.94
C ASP A 252 -33.12 -18.36 -12.49
N PRO A 253 -34.17 -18.69 -11.69
CA PRO A 253 -33.95 -19.15 -10.31
C PRO A 253 -33.12 -20.43 -10.21
N GLY A 254 -33.02 -21.23 -11.27
CA GLY A 254 -32.17 -22.43 -11.34
C GLY A 254 -30.66 -22.09 -11.29
N TYR A 255 -30.30 -20.84 -11.48
CA TYR A 255 -28.91 -20.35 -11.32
C TYR A 255 -28.36 -20.67 -9.92
N ALA A 256 -29.23 -20.64 -8.90
CA ALA A 256 -28.83 -20.97 -7.53
C ALA A 256 -28.30 -22.40 -7.43
N ALA A 257 -29.07 -23.37 -7.91
CA ALA A 257 -28.67 -24.79 -7.87
C ALA A 257 -27.47 -25.07 -8.75
N ALA A 258 -27.38 -24.43 -9.91
CA ALA A 258 -26.25 -24.60 -10.85
C ALA A 258 -24.92 -24.12 -10.27
N HIS A 259 -24.94 -23.19 -9.30
CA HIS A 259 -23.76 -22.63 -8.66
C HIS A 259 -23.62 -23.04 -7.19
N ASN A 260 -24.37 -24.05 -6.75
CA ASN A 260 -24.39 -24.55 -5.36
C ASN A 260 -24.73 -23.45 -4.33
N TYR A 261 -25.54 -22.48 -4.72
CA TYR A 261 -26.00 -21.42 -3.82
C TYR A 261 -27.20 -21.87 -3.02
N SER A 262 -27.11 -21.69 -1.69
CA SER A 262 -28.26 -21.73 -0.80
C SER A 262 -28.71 -20.32 -0.49
N ILE A 263 -30.01 -20.04 -0.67
CA ILE A 263 -30.61 -18.76 -0.29
C ILE A 263 -31.16 -18.92 1.11
N LEU A 264 -30.74 -18.04 2.04
CA LEU A 264 -31.06 -18.14 3.45
C LEU A 264 -31.85 -16.91 3.93
N ASP A 265 -32.87 -17.14 4.74
CA ASP A 265 -33.60 -16.07 5.42
C ASP A 265 -32.81 -15.55 6.63
N SER A 266 -33.36 -14.56 7.35
CA SER A 266 -32.70 -13.96 8.52
C SER A 266 -32.50 -14.95 9.67
N LYS A 267 -33.24 -16.05 9.70
CA LYS A 267 -33.12 -17.12 10.71
C LYS A 267 -32.18 -18.23 10.29
N GLY A 268 -31.62 -18.15 9.06
CA GLY A 268 -30.71 -19.16 8.52
C GLY A 268 -31.42 -20.33 7.85
N ASN A 269 -32.73 -20.24 7.64
CA ASN A 269 -33.51 -21.30 6.93
C ASN A 269 -33.33 -21.16 5.42
N THR A 270 -33.17 -22.29 4.74
CA THR A 270 -33.06 -22.32 3.28
C THR A 270 -34.41 -22.00 2.64
N ILE A 271 -34.37 -21.14 1.62
CA ILE A 271 -35.55 -20.76 0.84
C ILE A 271 -35.43 -21.37 -0.55
N ASP A 272 -36.52 -21.97 -1.04
CA ASP A 272 -36.60 -22.44 -2.41
C ASP A 272 -36.54 -21.24 -3.38
N PRO A 273 -35.59 -21.18 -4.30
CA PRO A 273 -35.50 -20.08 -5.26
C PRO A 273 -36.75 -19.91 -6.12
N TYR A 274 -37.45 -20.99 -6.42
CA TYR A 274 -38.68 -20.97 -7.22
C TYR A 274 -39.88 -20.46 -6.44
N SER A 275 -39.82 -20.40 -5.10
CA SER A 275 -40.90 -19.86 -4.26
C SER A 275 -40.84 -18.34 -4.10
N ILE A 276 -39.76 -17.71 -4.55
CA ILE A 276 -39.57 -16.26 -4.42
C ILE A 276 -40.27 -15.55 -5.57
N ASN A 277 -41.03 -14.51 -5.27
CA ASN A 277 -41.57 -13.60 -6.28
C ASN A 277 -40.50 -12.61 -6.70
N TRP A 278 -39.69 -12.97 -7.71
CA TRP A 278 -38.58 -12.17 -8.18
C TRP A 278 -38.98 -10.81 -8.74
N SER A 279 -40.21 -10.70 -9.26
CA SER A 279 -40.71 -9.42 -9.76
C SER A 279 -40.94 -8.38 -8.66
N SER A 280 -41.11 -8.82 -7.42
CA SER A 280 -41.28 -7.96 -6.25
C SER A 280 -39.94 -7.56 -5.61
N ILE A 281 -38.82 -8.19 -6.01
CA ILE A 281 -37.46 -7.88 -5.51
C ILE A 281 -36.91 -6.73 -6.31
N GLY A 282 -36.48 -5.66 -5.61
CA GLY A 282 -35.79 -4.51 -6.21
C GLY A 282 -34.32 -4.79 -6.46
N ASP A 283 -33.47 -3.79 -6.18
CA ASP A 283 -32.03 -3.87 -6.43
C ASP A 283 -31.26 -4.59 -5.32
N ARG A 284 -31.93 -4.95 -4.23
CA ARG A 284 -31.34 -5.62 -3.08
C ARG A 284 -32.10 -6.90 -2.75
N LEU A 285 -31.35 -8.01 -2.65
CA LEU A 285 -31.91 -9.27 -2.20
C LEU A 285 -32.03 -9.23 -0.67
N PRO A 286 -33.23 -9.46 -0.08
CA PRO A 286 -33.40 -9.46 1.38
C PRO A 286 -32.97 -10.77 2.05
N TYR A 287 -32.13 -11.56 1.38
CA TYR A 287 -31.68 -12.86 1.83
C TYR A 287 -30.17 -12.96 1.72
N ARG A 288 -29.58 -13.94 2.44
CA ARG A 288 -28.16 -14.28 2.33
C ARG A 288 -27.97 -15.38 1.31
N ILE A 289 -26.80 -15.45 0.70
CA ILE A 289 -26.39 -16.51 -0.22
C ILE A 289 -25.13 -17.17 0.32
N ARG A 290 -25.14 -18.51 0.37
CA ARG A 290 -24.04 -19.32 0.91
C ARG A 290 -23.75 -20.51 0.01
N GLN A 291 -22.48 -20.91 -0.01
CA GLN A 291 -22.04 -22.22 -0.53
C GLN A 291 -21.50 -23.05 0.63
N ALA A 292 -21.86 -24.33 0.68
CA ALA A 292 -21.40 -25.25 1.71
C ALA A 292 -19.92 -25.63 1.51
N ALA A 293 -19.29 -26.12 2.57
CA ALA A 293 -17.95 -26.71 2.49
C ALA A 293 -17.92 -27.86 1.47
N GLY A 294 -16.87 -27.90 0.65
CA GLY A 294 -16.73 -28.84 -0.46
C GLY A 294 -17.26 -28.34 -1.79
N ASP A 295 -18.20 -27.42 -1.78
CA ASP A 295 -18.81 -26.80 -2.98
C ASP A 295 -18.53 -25.31 -3.07
N SER A 296 -17.60 -24.84 -2.25
CA SER A 296 -17.32 -23.40 -2.06
C SER A 296 -16.39 -22.87 -3.13
N ALA A 297 -16.64 -21.63 -3.57
CA ALA A 297 -15.74 -20.86 -4.43
C ALA A 297 -14.35 -20.65 -3.80
N LEU A 298 -14.24 -20.83 -2.48
CA LEU A 298 -12.96 -20.70 -1.75
C LEU A 298 -12.09 -21.95 -1.83
N GLY A 299 -12.55 -23.02 -2.49
CA GLY A 299 -11.81 -24.28 -2.57
C GLY A 299 -11.61 -24.91 -1.20
N ASN A 300 -10.41 -25.46 -0.97
CA ASN A 300 -10.08 -26.18 0.25
C ASN A 300 -9.59 -25.30 1.41
N TYR A 301 -9.21 -24.06 1.14
CA TYR A 301 -8.55 -23.20 2.15
C TYR A 301 -8.98 -21.75 2.05
N LYS A 302 -9.15 -21.15 3.21
CA LYS A 302 -9.27 -19.71 3.38
C LYS A 302 -8.20 -19.23 4.38
N PHE A 303 -7.42 -18.24 4.00
CA PHE A 303 -6.39 -17.63 4.84
C PHE A 303 -6.91 -16.27 5.30
N ASN A 304 -7.38 -16.22 6.53
CA ASN A 304 -7.98 -15.00 7.08
C ASN A 304 -6.93 -14.00 7.54
N MET A 305 -7.23 -12.73 7.29
CA MET A 305 -6.48 -11.60 7.81
C MET A 305 -7.45 -10.46 8.11
N PRO A 306 -7.29 -9.71 9.22
CA PRO A 306 -8.14 -8.56 9.52
C PRO A 306 -8.08 -7.53 8.39
N SER A 307 -9.25 -7.10 7.92
CA SER A 307 -9.35 -6.13 6.83
C SER A 307 -10.71 -5.44 6.89
N SER A 308 -10.73 -4.10 6.77
CA SER A 308 -11.95 -3.32 6.63
C SER A 308 -12.65 -3.59 5.28
N ASP A 309 -11.89 -4.06 4.28
CA ASP A 309 -12.39 -4.36 2.94
C ASP A 309 -12.83 -5.82 2.78
N ALA A 310 -12.77 -6.61 3.87
CA ALA A 310 -13.09 -8.04 3.87
C ALA A 310 -12.28 -8.84 2.82
N ILE A 311 -11.01 -8.48 2.63
CA ILE A 311 -10.09 -9.14 1.71
C ILE A 311 -9.35 -10.25 2.43
N TYR A 312 -9.19 -11.40 1.75
CA TYR A 312 -8.44 -12.54 2.24
C TYR A 312 -7.79 -13.29 1.07
N LEU A 313 -6.89 -14.20 1.40
CA LEU A 313 -6.32 -15.15 0.45
C LEU A 313 -7.14 -16.45 0.50
N HIS A 314 -7.30 -17.13 -0.63
CA HIS A 314 -8.03 -18.40 -0.64
C HIS A 314 -7.65 -19.28 -1.82
N ASP A 315 -8.02 -20.54 -1.72
CA ASP A 315 -7.96 -21.49 -2.80
C ASP A 315 -9.12 -21.25 -3.78
N THR A 316 -9.17 -22.03 -4.83
CA THR A 316 -10.27 -22.06 -5.80
C THR A 316 -10.42 -23.47 -6.38
N PRO A 317 -11.63 -23.94 -6.66
CA PRO A 317 -11.80 -25.22 -7.35
C PRO A 317 -11.35 -25.19 -8.81
N ASN A 318 -11.26 -24.01 -9.42
CA ASN A 318 -10.88 -23.87 -10.83
C ASN A 318 -9.44 -23.39 -10.98
N HIS A 319 -8.49 -24.34 -11.00
CA HIS A 319 -7.07 -24.05 -11.16
C HIS A 319 -6.66 -23.73 -12.61
N ASN A 320 -7.50 -23.97 -13.59
CA ASN A 320 -7.19 -23.70 -15.00
C ASN A 320 -6.96 -22.21 -15.27
N LEU A 321 -7.58 -21.34 -14.49
CA LEU A 321 -7.45 -19.89 -14.65
C LEU A 321 -6.03 -19.38 -14.35
N PHE A 322 -5.22 -20.12 -13.59
CA PHE A 322 -3.83 -19.72 -13.30
C PHE A 322 -2.93 -19.80 -14.51
N SER A 323 -3.30 -20.53 -15.55
CA SER A 323 -2.53 -20.60 -16.80
C SER A 323 -2.73 -19.36 -17.69
N LYS A 324 -3.70 -18.50 -17.38
CA LYS A 324 -3.94 -17.28 -18.14
C LYS A 324 -2.83 -16.27 -17.89
N LYS A 325 -2.48 -15.51 -18.93
CA LYS A 325 -1.52 -14.43 -18.84
C LYS A 325 -2.06 -13.27 -17.99
N ASP A 326 -3.32 -12.89 -18.24
CA ASP A 326 -4.00 -11.84 -17.49
C ASP A 326 -4.85 -12.47 -16.42
N ARG A 327 -4.52 -12.20 -15.15
CA ARG A 327 -5.18 -12.83 -14.01
C ARG A 327 -5.88 -11.85 -13.08
N ALA A 328 -6.34 -10.73 -13.60
CA ALA A 328 -7.23 -9.80 -12.90
C ALA A 328 -8.69 -10.23 -13.09
N LEU A 329 -9.13 -11.25 -12.36
CA LEU A 329 -10.35 -11.99 -12.63
C LEU A 329 -11.32 -12.10 -11.45
N SER A 330 -10.84 -11.86 -10.21
CA SER A 330 -11.66 -12.06 -9.00
C SER A 330 -12.53 -10.84 -8.68
N SER A 331 -13.34 -10.99 -7.63
CA SER A 331 -14.12 -9.87 -7.09
C SER A 331 -13.40 -9.09 -5.98
N GLY A 332 -12.07 -9.19 -5.93
CA GLY A 332 -11.21 -8.44 -5.01
C GLY A 332 -10.28 -9.30 -4.16
N CYS A 333 -10.72 -10.46 -3.72
CA CYS A 333 -9.86 -11.39 -2.96
C CYS A 333 -8.78 -12.01 -3.84
N VAL A 334 -7.72 -12.50 -3.22
CA VAL A 334 -6.56 -13.09 -3.90
C VAL A 334 -6.68 -14.60 -3.88
N ARG A 335 -6.81 -15.22 -5.06
CA ARG A 335 -6.79 -16.68 -5.23
C ARG A 335 -5.35 -17.15 -5.39
N VAL A 336 -4.96 -18.19 -4.67
CA VAL A 336 -3.58 -18.69 -4.63
C VAL A 336 -3.52 -20.05 -5.30
N GLU A 337 -2.67 -20.20 -6.33
CA GLU A 337 -2.49 -21.48 -7.03
C GLU A 337 -1.92 -22.54 -6.10
N LYS A 338 -0.85 -22.20 -5.37
CA LYS A 338 -0.19 -23.13 -4.44
C LYS A 338 -0.77 -23.02 -3.03
N SER A 339 -2.08 -22.93 -2.94
CA SER A 339 -2.78 -22.81 -1.66
C SER A 339 -2.56 -24.01 -0.75
N ASP A 340 -2.44 -25.21 -1.32
CA ASP A 340 -2.17 -26.43 -0.55
C ASP A 340 -0.79 -26.39 0.11
N GLN A 341 0.24 -25.95 -0.61
CA GLN A 341 1.58 -25.76 -0.07
C GLN A 341 1.63 -24.66 1.00
N LEU A 342 0.93 -23.54 0.75
CA LEU A 342 0.82 -22.46 1.73
C LEU A 342 0.14 -22.95 3.01
N ALA A 343 -0.94 -23.70 2.87
CA ALA A 343 -1.64 -24.30 4.00
C ALA A 343 -0.75 -25.25 4.78
N SER A 344 0.03 -26.10 4.11
CA SER A 344 0.97 -27.01 4.79
C SER A 344 1.98 -26.26 5.65
N ILE A 345 2.57 -25.18 5.11
CA ILE A 345 3.54 -24.36 5.86
C ILE A 345 2.88 -23.79 7.12
N LEU A 346 1.72 -23.17 6.98
CA LEU A 346 1.05 -22.48 8.07
C LEU A 346 0.46 -23.45 9.10
N LEU A 347 -0.11 -24.57 8.65
CA LEU A 347 -0.70 -25.57 9.54
C LEU A 347 0.36 -26.32 10.33
N GLN A 348 1.53 -26.63 9.73
CA GLN A 348 2.65 -27.24 10.44
C GLN A 348 3.14 -26.33 11.59
N GLU A 349 3.22 -25.03 11.35
CA GLU A 349 3.55 -24.06 12.41
C GLU A 349 2.50 -24.01 13.50
N ALA A 350 1.23 -24.25 13.15
CA ALA A 350 0.14 -24.35 14.11
C ALA A 350 0.09 -25.71 14.86
N GLY A 351 1.04 -26.61 14.56
CA GLY A 351 1.16 -27.90 15.21
C GLY A 351 0.44 -29.05 14.51
N TRP A 352 -0.05 -28.86 13.29
CA TRP A 352 -0.67 -29.92 12.52
C TRP A 352 0.36 -30.76 11.76
N SER A 353 0.17 -32.08 11.76
CA SER A 353 0.86 -32.99 10.84
C SER A 353 0.22 -32.97 9.44
N GLU A 354 0.95 -33.42 8.43
CA GLU A 354 0.36 -33.63 7.10
C GLU A 354 -0.79 -34.65 7.11
N ASP A 355 -0.69 -35.67 7.97
CA ASP A 355 -1.77 -36.64 8.14
C ASP A 355 -3.04 -36.00 8.67
N ARG A 356 -2.92 -35.13 9.67
CA ARG A 356 -4.06 -34.36 10.21
C ARG A 356 -4.70 -33.50 9.14
N LYS A 357 -3.89 -32.77 8.37
CA LYS A 357 -4.37 -31.95 7.26
C LYS A 357 -5.16 -32.77 6.26
N ARG A 358 -4.60 -33.92 5.80
CA ARG A 358 -5.28 -34.81 4.86
C ARG A 358 -6.60 -35.36 5.43
N ASN A 359 -6.60 -35.78 6.68
CA ASN A 359 -7.80 -36.32 7.33
C ASN A 359 -8.89 -35.29 7.46
N VAL A 360 -8.54 -34.04 7.81
CA VAL A 360 -9.51 -32.94 7.89
C VAL A 360 -10.07 -32.62 6.51
N LEU A 361 -9.21 -32.54 5.48
CA LEU A 361 -9.68 -32.35 4.10
C LEU A 361 -10.66 -33.43 3.66
N ALA A 362 -10.33 -34.68 3.91
CA ALA A 362 -11.18 -35.83 3.55
C ALA A 362 -12.52 -35.82 4.29
N SER A 363 -12.56 -35.32 5.51
CA SER A 363 -13.78 -35.22 6.32
C SER A 363 -14.79 -34.22 5.76
N LYS A 364 -14.35 -33.26 4.95
CA LYS A 364 -15.11 -32.12 4.44
C LYS A 364 -15.75 -31.25 5.53
N LYS A 365 -15.28 -31.38 6.76
CA LYS A 365 -15.72 -30.55 7.89
C LYS A 365 -14.90 -29.28 7.97
N THR A 366 -15.58 -28.16 8.11
CA THR A 366 -14.91 -26.86 8.32
C THR A 366 -14.14 -26.87 9.62
N THR A 367 -12.83 -26.66 9.54
CA THR A 367 -11.91 -26.67 10.70
C THR A 367 -10.98 -25.49 10.60
N SER A 368 -10.86 -24.72 11.68
CA SER A 368 -10.01 -23.54 11.74
C SER A 368 -8.78 -23.81 12.60
N ALA A 369 -7.62 -23.28 12.18
CA ALA A 369 -6.37 -23.31 12.94
C ALA A 369 -5.83 -21.89 13.08
N ASN A 370 -5.55 -21.46 14.31
CA ASN A 370 -4.97 -20.15 14.58
C ASN A 370 -3.49 -20.14 14.18
N ILE A 371 -3.07 -19.05 13.53
CA ILE A 371 -1.68 -18.82 13.15
C ILE A 371 -0.96 -18.17 14.33
N ARG A 372 0.15 -18.78 14.78
CA ARG A 372 0.93 -18.28 15.92
C ARG A 372 2.02 -17.30 15.51
N THR A 373 2.57 -17.44 14.31
CA THR A 373 3.67 -16.61 13.81
C THR A 373 3.26 -15.19 13.50
N ASN A 374 1.95 -14.93 13.30
CA ASN A 374 1.43 -13.60 13.03
C ASN A 374 2.12 -12.93 11.84
N ASP A 375 2.37 -13.71 10.78
CA ASP A 375 3.10 -13.26 9.60
C ASP A 375 2.41 -12.08 8.91
N PRO A 376 3.16 -11.02 8.55
CA PRO A 376 2.59 -9.89 7.82
C PRO A 376 2.21 -10.29 6.40
N VAL A 377 1.17 -9.63 5.88
CA VAL A 377 0.72 -9.75 4.49
C VAL A 377 0.68 -8.37 3.88
N PHE A 378 1.43 -8.18 2.79
CA PHE A 378 1.46 -6.94 2.04
C PHE A 378 0.88 -7.18 0.65
N LEU A 379 -0.25 -6.55 0.37
CA LEU A 379 -0.78 -6.41 -0.98
C LEU A 379 -0.37 -5.04 -1.47
N TYR A 380 0.54 -4.99 -2.44
CA TYR A 380 1.07 -3.74 -2.95
C TYR A 380 0.94 -3.66 -4.47
N TYR A 381 1.16 -2.48 -5.02
CA TYR A 381 0.96 -2.25 -6.45
C TYR A 381 2.10 -1.41 -6.98
N VAL A 382 3.02 -2.04 -7.69
CA VAL A 382 4.21 -1.41 -8.26
C VAL A 382 4.38 -1.91 -9.70
N THR A 383 4.48 -0.97 -10.64
CA THR A 383 4.53 -1.28 -12.08
C THR A 383 5.93 -1.12 -12.69
N ALA A 384 6.85 -0.51 -11.97
CA ALA A 384 8.24 -0.41 -12.39
C ALA A 384 9.17 -0.27 -11.19
N TRP A 385 10.32 -0.93 -11.21
CA TRP A 385 11.34 -0.84 -10.17
C TRP A 385 12.67 -1.28 -10.74
N VAL A 386 13.75 -1.00 -9.99
CA VAL A 386 15.10 -1.49 -10.33
C VAL A 386 15.50 -2.56 -9.33
N GLU A 387 15.93 -3.69 -9.84
CA GLU A 387 16.38 -4.83 -9.06
C GLU A 387 17.65 -5.43 -9.71
N ASN A 388 18.73 -5.51 -8.91
CA ASN A 388 20.02 -6.00 -9.37
C ASN A 388 20.52 -5.26 -10.63
N GLY A 389 20.34 -3.94 -10.66
CA GLY A 389 20.73 -3.08 -11.76
C GLY A 389 19.83 -3.15 -13.01
N GLN A 390 18.77 -3.94 -12.98
CA GLN A 390 17.84 -4.11 -14.11
C GLN A 390 16.49 -3.48 -13.82
N THR A 391 15.94 -2.76 -14.81
CA THR A 391 14.61 -2.19 -14.72
C THR A 391 13.57 -3.25 -15.01
N GLN A 392 12.66 -3.45 -14.08
CA GLN A 392 11.50 -4.32 -14.20
C GLN A 392 10.27 -3.48 -14.49
N VAL A 393 9.42 -3.92 -15.42
CA VAL A 393 8.19 -3.20 -15.81
C VAL A 393 7.05 -4.19 -15.91
N LEU A 394 5.90 -3.82 -15.38
CA LEU A 394 4.65 -4.59 -15.44
C LEU A 394 3.54 -3.75 -16.05
N PRO A 395 2.54 -4.39 -16.68
CA PRO A 395 1.34 -3.67 -17.11
C PRO A 395 0.62 -2.98 -15.94
N ASP A 396 0.17 -1.77 -16.18
CA ASP A 396 -0.62 -0.99 -15.22
C ASP A 396 -2.10 -1.39 -15.31
N ILE A 397 -2.44 -2.54 -14.74
CA ILE A 397 -3.75 -3.19 -14.91
C ILE A 397 -4.92 -2.38 -14.37
N TYR A 398 -4.68 -1.54 -13.35
CA TYR A 398 -5.71 -0.69 -12.74
C TYR A 398 -5.61 0.79 -13.14
N LYS A 399 -4.67 1.13 -14.03
CA LYS A 399 -4.47 2.50 -14.50
C LYS A 399 -4.11 3.50 -13.39
N TYR A 400 -3.33 3.07 -12.42
CA TYR A 400 -2.90 3.90 -11.31
C TYR A 400 -1.71 4.81 -11.62
N ASP A 401 -0.99 4.58 -12.72
CA ASP A 401 0.20 5.37 -13.04
C ASP A 401 -0.13 6.80 -13.51
N ASP A 402 -1.40 7.07 -13.78
CA ASP A 402 -1.89 8.42 -14.08
C ASP A 402 -2.09 9.29 -12.82
N ALA A 403 -1.81 8.76 -11.64
CA ALA A 403 -1.99 9.46 -10.36
C ALA A 403 -1.05 10.66 -10.17
N ALA A 404 0.10 10.67 -10.83
CA ALA A 404 1.11 11.70 -10.69
C ALA A 404 0.94 12.82 -11.72
N SER A 405 1.30 14.05 -11.32
CA SER A 405 1.42 15.18 -12.22
C SER A 405 2.85 15.73 -12.17
N PHE A 406 3.52 15.69 -13.31
CA PHE A 406 4.93 16.11 -13.40
C PHE A 406 5.09 17.54 -13.94
N ASN A 407 4.00 18.24 -14.15
CA ASN A 407 4.02 19.63 -14.62
C ASN A 407 4.61 20.56 -13.55
N GLY A 408 5.51 21.44 -13.97
CA GLY A 408 6.10 22.44 -13.08
C GLY A 408 7.23 21.93 -12.18
N ILE A 409 7.70 20.70 -12.36
CA ILE A 409 8.85 20.20 -11.64
C ILE A 409 10.13 20.68 -12.31
N ASP A 410 11.02 21.30 -11.52
CA ASP A 410 12.36 21.68 -11.97
C ASP A 410 13.30 20.48 -11.83
N TRP A 411 13.50 19.76 -12.93
CA TRP A 411 14.28 18.54 -12.93
C TRP A 411 15.76 18.73 -12.69
N ALA A 412 16.33 19.89 -13.04
CA ALA A 412 17.72 20.19 -12.71
C ALA A 412 17.91 20.31 -11.21
N VAL A 413 16.97 20.93 -10.51
CA VAL A 413 16.97 21.05 -9.05
C VAL A 413 16.79 19.67 -8.40
N VAL A 414 15.83 18.88 -8.88
CA VAL A 414 15.61 17.52 -8.37
C VAL A 414 16.88 16.68 -8.52
N LYS A 415 17.50 16.69 -9.71
CA LYS A 415 18.72 15.92 -9.96
C LYS A 415 19.86 16.30 -9.02
N LYS A 416 19.99 17.59 -8.73
CA LYS A 416 21.05 18.08 -7.83
C LYS A 416 20.99 17.40 -6.46
N TYR A 417 19.79 17.16 -5.93
CA TYR A 417 19.62 16.63 -4.57
C TYR A 417 19.47 15.10 -4.51
N LEU A 418 19.24 14.46 -5.64
CA LEU A 418 19.24 13.01 -5.72
C LEU A 418 20.69 12.44 -5.69
#